data_196e8fb59887352515867eb50eacf8ca
#
_entry.id   196e8fb59887352515867eb50eacf8ca
#
_cell.length_a   1.000
_cell.length_b   1.000
_cell.length_c   1.000
_cell.angle_alpha   90.00
_cell.angle_beta   90.00
_cell.angle_gamma   90.00
#
_symmetry.space_group_name_H-M   'P 1'
#
loop_
_entity.id
_entity.type
_entity.pdbx_description
1 polymer ?
#
loop_
_entity_poly.entity_id
_entity_poly.type
_entity_poly.pdbx_seq_one_letter_code
_entity_poly.pdbx_strand_id
1 'polypeptide(L)'
;MIVEYIRYLIESERADAFRQAYAAAAAVLQRDPRCLSYEIVQGVEEPTRFVVRIEWTSLADHLEGFRHDPAFNEFFALVGPYVDDIRAMQHFEVKTSSPALPEKGRPTLYEWAGGQTAIAAFINAFYDRVERDDLLALLFPGGVKADHREHVTAWWSEVLGGPNAYSPLGGYARMLAHHLGLNLTVEQRRRFVSLISVAADDAQLPDDPEFRAAILGYTEWATRLAMHNSQTEAHVVREAPMPHWGWGVAPPYVG
;
A
#
# COMPACT_ATOMS: atom_id res chain seq x y z
N MET A 1 -16.31 -5.80 -5.14
CA MET A 1 -15.27 -6.80 -5.50
C MET A 1 -15.80 -8.18 -5.24
N ILE A 2 -15.68 -9.07 -6.21
CA ILE A 2 -16.02 -10.51 -6.07
C ILE A 2 -14.80 -11.35 -6.43
N VAL A 3 -14.76 -12.57 -5.93
CA VAL A 3 -13.76 -13.58 -6.28
C VAL A 3 -14.44 -14.75 -6.96
N GLU A 4 -13.96 -15.12 -8.13
CA GLU A 4 -14.34 -16.34 -8.83
C GLU A 4 -13.32 -17.44 -8.52
N TYR A 5 -13.82 -18.60 -8.12
CA TYR A 5 -13.04 -19.82 -7.99
C TYR A 5 -13.50 -20.85 -9.01
N ILE A 6 -12.56 -21.31 -9.84
CA ILE A 6 -12.77 -22.37 -10.82
C ILE A 6 -11.90 -23.56 -10.39
N ARG A 7 -12.53 -24.67 -10.07
CA ARG A 7 -11.84 -25.89 -9.62
C ARG A 7 -11.79 -26.88 -10.75
N TYR A 8 -10.59 -27.33 -11.08
CA TYR A 8 -10.33 -28.27 -12.14
C TYR A 8 -9.82 -29.62 -11.60
N LEU A 9 -10.10 -30.67 -12.34
CA LEU A 9 -9.45 -31.96 -12.20
C LEU A 9 -8.75 -32.28 -13.53
N ILE A 10 -7.46 -32.05 -13.60
CA ILE A 10 -6.63 -32.18 -14.82
C ILE A 10 -5.77 -33.43 -14.70
N GLU A 11 -5.82 -34.30 -15.70
CA GLU A 11 -4.94 -35.45 -15.76
C GLU A 11 -3.47 -35.03 -15.80
N SER A 12 -2.60 -35.84 -15.17
CA SER A 12 -1.19 -35.48 -14.98
C SER A 12 -0.46 -35.15 -16.29
N GLU A 13 -0.78 -35.87 -17.37
CA GLU A 13 -0.20 -35.69 -18.69
C GLU A 13 -0.59 -34.35 -19.34
N ARG A 14 -1.71 -33.75 -18.90
CA ARG A 14 -2.24 -32.48 -19.40
C ARG A 14 -1.88 -31.29 -18.50
N ALA A 15 -1.29 -31.53 -17.32
CA ALA A 15 -1.06 -30.50 -16.32
C ALA A 15 -0.13 -29.37 -16.83
N ASP A 16 0.92 -29.70 -17.57
CA ASP A 16 1.86 -28.71 -18.13
C ASP A 16 1.17 -27.84 -19.21
N ALA A 17 0.42 -28.50 -20.10
CA ALA A 17 -0.32 -27.79 -21.14
C ALA A 17 -1.41 -26.88 -20.53
N PHE A 18 -2.08 -27.31 -19.48
CA PHE A 18 -3.04 -26.50 -18.73
C PHE A 18 -2.39 -25.25 -18.13
N ARG A 19 -1.23 -25.38 -17.46
CA ARG A 19 -0.50 -24.22 -16.90
C ARG A 19 -0.07 -23.23 -17.98
N GLN A 20 0.43 -23.74 -19.12
CA GLN A 20 0.81 -22.89 -20.25
C GLN A 20 -0.38 -22.16 -20.88
N ALA A 21 -1.52 -22.83 -21.02
CA ALA A 21 -2.75 -22.22 -21.54
C ALA A 21 -3.20 -21.04 -20.64
N TYR A 22 -3.20 -21.23 -19.32
CA TYR A 22 -3.56 -20.17 -18.40
C TYR A 22 -2.49 -19.08 -18.31
N ALA A 23 -1.20 -19.41 -18.42
CA ALA A 23 -0.15 -18.39 -18.51
C ALA A 23 -0.31 -17.50 -19.75
N ALA A 24 -0.73 -18.07 -20.87
CA ALA A 24 -1.05 -17.30 -22.07
C ALA A 24 -2.35 -16.47 -21.89
N ALA A 25 -3.38 -17.05 -21.31
CA ALA A 25 -4.65 -16.38 -21.01
C ALA A 25 -4.51 -15.22 -20.00
N ALA A 26 -3.49 -15.28 -19.16
CA ALA A 26 -3.12 -14.22 -18.21
C ALA A 26 -2.95 -12.85 -18.88
N ALA A 27 -2.36 -12.81 -20.08
CA ALA A 27 -2.17 -11.56 -20.82
C ALA A 27 -3.50 -10.89 -21.21
N VAL A 28 -4.56 -11.67 -21.38
CA VAL A 28 -5.91 -11.14 -21.66
C VAL A 28 -6.49 -10.54 -20.38
N LEU A 29 -6.42 -11.27 -19.25
CA LEU A 29 -6.91 -10.80 -17.96
C LEU A 29 -6.19 -9.53 -17.50
N GLN A 30 -4.86 -9.44 -17.70
CA GLN A 30 -4.06 -8.27 -17.33
C GLN A 30 -4.45 -6.99 -18.07
N ARG A 31 -4.98 -7.10 -19.28
CA ARG A 31 -5.41 -5.93 -20.07
C ARG A 31 -6.83 -5.48 -19.74
N ASP A 32 -7.59 -6.30 -19.04
CA ASP A 32 -8.99 -5.99 -18.72
C ASP A 32 -9.07 -5.24 -17.38
N PRO A 33 -9.56 -4.00 -17.37
CA PRO A 33 -9.64 -3.19 -16.15
C PRO A 33 -10.65 -3.74 -15.12
N ARG A 34 -11.50 -4.69 -15.52
CA ARG A 34 -12.47 -5.36 -14.64
C ARG A 34 -11.83 -6.50 -13.85
N CYS A 35 -10.70 -7.06 -14.32
CA CYS A 35 -9.91 -8.07 -13.62
C CYS A 35 -8.90 -7.40 -12.70
N LEU A 36 -9.01 -7.60 -11.39
CA LEU A 36 -8.12 -7.00 -10.39
C LEU A 36 -6.89 -7.85 -10.11
N SER A 37 -7.07 -9.17 -10.04
CA SER A 37 -5.97 -10.13 -9.86
C SER A 37 -6.39 -11.52 -10.32
N TYR A 38 -5.41 -12.39 -10.56
CA TYR A 38 -5.67 -13.81 -10.83
C TYR A 38 -4.49 -14.65 -10.34
N GLU A 39 -4.76 -15.87 -9.97
CA GLU A 39 -3.77 -16.86 -9.60
C GLU A 39 -4.22 -18.28 -9.96
N ILE A 40 -3.27 -19.17 -10.18
CA ILE A 40 -3.49 -20.61 -10.37
C ILE A 40 -2.69 -21.33 -9.29
N VAL A 41 -3.37 -22.18 -8.55
CA VAL A 41 -2.74 -23.04 -7.55
C VAL A 41 -2.99 -24.49 -7.89
N GLN A 42 -1.99 -25.35 -7.60
CA GLN A 42 -2.04 -26.79 -7.78
C GLN A 42 -2.03 -27.49 -6.42
N GLY A 43 -2.86 -28.50 -6.26
CA GLY A 43 -2.89 -29.30 -5.04
C GLY A 43 -1.53 -29.96 -4.77
N VAL A 44 -1.03 -29.84 -3.54
CA VAL A 44 0.22 -30.46 -3.11
C VAL A 44 -0.01 -31.97 -2.85
N GLU A 45 -1.13 -32.29 -2.19
CA GLU A 45 -1.54 -33.66 -1.88
C GLU A 45 -2.14 -34.38 -3.09
N GLU A 46 -2.84 -33.64 -3.94
CA GLU A 46 -3.48 -34.15 -5.16
C GLU A 46 -3.07 -33.28 -6.36
N PRO A 47 -1.94 -33.57 -7.03
CA PRO A 47 -1.39 -32.74 -8.10
C PRO A 47 -2.27 -32.61 -9.36
N THR A 48 -3.31 -33.44 -9.47
CA THR A 48 -4.32 -33.34 -10.53
C THR A 48 -5.38 -32.27 -10.27
N ARG A 49 -5.44 -31.73 -9.04
CA ARG A 49 -6.36 -30.64 -8.68
C ARG A 49 -5.73 -29.30 -8.88
N PHE A 50 -6.43 -28.45 -9.61
CA PHE A 50 -6.08 -27.05 -9.80
C PHE A 50 -7.23 -26.16 -9.35
N VAL A 51 -6.87 -24.98 -8.82
CA VAL A 51 -7.83 -23.92 -8.55
C VAL A 51 -7.35 -22.66 -9.26
N VAL A 52 -8.21 -22.09 -10.08
CA VAL A 52 -8.02 -20.75 -10.65
C VAL A 52 -8.86 -19.80 -9.81
N ARG A 53 -8.24 -18.75 -9.33
CA ARG A 53 -8.86 -17.69 -8.56
C ARG A 53 -8.71 -16.38 -9.34
N ILE A 54 -9.83 -15.70 -9.60
CA ILE A 54 -9.84 -14.41 -10.30
C ILE A 54 -10.65 -13.41 -9.47
N GLU A 55 -10.09 -12.23 -9.25
CA GLU A 55 -10.79 -11.12 -8.61
C GLU A 55 -11.34 -10.16 -9.66
N TRP A 56 -12.62 -9.83 -9.53
CA TRP A 56 -13.33 -8.92 -10.41
C TRP A 56 -13.84 -7.70 -9.63
N THR A 57 -13.93 -6.56 -10.31
CA THR A 57 -14.51 -5.33 -9.75
C THR A 57 -15.92 -5.54 -9.25
N SER A 58 -16.76 -6.25 -10.01
CA SER A 58 -18.12 -6.66 -9.63
C SER A 58 -18.57 -7.93 -10.35
N LEU A 59 -19.67 -8.53 -9.90
CA LEU A 59 -20.28 -9.67 -10.56
C LEU A 59 -20.81 -9.30 -11.96
N ALA A 60 -21.40 -8.12 -12.10
CA ALA A 60 -21.88 -7.60 -13.37
C ALA A 60 -20.74 -7.37 -14.36
N ASP A 61 -19.62 -6.79 -13.91
CA ASP A 61 -18.44 -6.58 -14.74
C ASP A 61 -17.88 -7.90 -15.29
N HIS A 62 -17.93 -8.98 -14.51
CA HIS A 62 -17.56 -10.29 -15.00
C HIS A 62 -18.60 -10.88 -15.97
N LEU A 63 -19.86 -11.03 -15.53
CA LEU A 63 -20.86 -11.79 -16.26
C LEU A 63 -21.42 -11.05 -17.47
N GLU A 64 -21.63 -9.74 -17.35
CA GLU A 64 -22.23 -8.90 -18.39
C GLU A 64 -21.16 -8.09 -19.15
N GLY A 65 -20.05 -7.75 -18.48
CA GLY A 65 -18.93 -7.04 -19.07
C GLY A 65 -17.96 -7.98 -19.77
N PHE A 66 -17.08 -8.65 -19.05
CA PHE A 66 -16.00 -9.45 -19.62
C PHE A 66 -16.49 -10.60 -20.51
N ARG A 67 -17.52 -11.34 -20.09
CA ARG A 67 -18.03 -12.50 -20.86
C ARG A 67 -18.68 -12.13 -22.19
N HIS A 68 -19.06 -10.87 -22.38
CA HIS A 68 -19.63 -10.37 -23.63
C HIS A 68 -18.62 -9.51 -24.42
N ASP A 69 -17.42 -9.35 -23.90
CA ASP A 69 -16.34 -8.60 -24.56
C ASP A 69 -15.60 -9.49 -25.57
N PRO A 70 -15.14 -8.95 -26.73
CA PRO A 70 -14.27 -9.69 -27.64
C PRO A 70 -13.04 -10.33 -26.98
N ALA A 71 -12.49 -9.72 -25.92
CA ALA A 71 -11.39 -10.28 -25.13
C ALA A 71 -11.74 -11.64 -24.51
N PHE A 72 -13.00 -11.88 -24.18
CA PHE A 72 -13.40 -13.20 -23.69
C PHE A 72 -13.19 -14.31 -24.72
N ASN A 73 -13.39 -14.03 -26.01
CA ASN A 73 -13.15 -15.02 -27.06
C ASN A 73 -11.65 -15.38 -27.14
N GLU A 74 -10.76 -14.40 -26.97
CA GLU A 74 -9.30 -14.65 -26.91
C GLU A 74 -8.97 -15.52 -25.70
N PHE A 75 -9.49 -15.16 -24.53
CA PHE A 75 -9.32 -15.92 -23.30
C PHE A 75 -9.85 -17.36 -23.44
N PHE A 76 -11.08 -17.48 -23.92
CA PHE A 76 -11.75 -18.78 -24.05
C PHE A 76 -11.09 -19.68 -25.09
N ALA A 77 -10.51 -19.14 -26.15
CA ALA A 77 -9.76 -19.92 -27.12
C ALA A 77 -8.58 -20.67 -26.49
N LEU A 78 -7.99 -20.11 -25.42
CA LEU A 78 -6.86 -20.71 -24.71
C LEU A 78 -7.31 -21.72 -23.65
N VAL A 79 -8.34 -21.41 -22.86
CA VAL A 79 -8.78 -22.23 -21.73
C VAL A 79 -9.94 -23.17 -22.07
N GLY A 80 -10.63 -22.96 -23.19
CA GLY A 80 -11.77 -23.75 -23.63
C GLY A 80 -11.53 -25.27 -23.71
N PRO A 81 -10.33 -25.75 -24.12
CA PRO A 81 -10.02 -27.19 -24.09
C PRO A 81 -10.09 -27.86 -22.73
N TYR A 82 -10.22 -27.09 -21.64
CA TYR A 82 -10.28 -27.59 -20.26
C TYR A 82 -11.65 -27.38 -19.60
N VAL A 83 -12.66 -26.92 -20.32
CA VAL A 83 -13.99 -26.64 -19.76
C VAL A 83 -14.64 -27.89 -19.18
N ASP A 84 -14.46 -29.04 -19.85
CA ASP A 84 -15.02 -30.33 -19.37
C ASP A 84 -14.32 -30.85 -18.11
N ASP A 85 -13.16 -30.32 -17.79
CA ASP A 85 -12.38 -30.67 -16.59
C ASP A 85 -12.81 -29.85 -15.36
N ILE A 86 -13.70 -28.87 -15.52
CA ILE A 86 -14.22 -28.05 -14.42
C ILE A 86 -15.11 -28.91 -13.52
N ARG A 87 -14.83 -28.89 -12.21
CA ARG A 87 -15.63 -29.56 -11.17
C ARG A 87 -16.51 -28.60 -10.39
N ALA A 88 -16.12 -27.35 -10.31
CA ALA A 88 -16.93 -26.29 -9.72
C ALA A 88 -16.47 -24.91 -10.24
N MET A 89 -17.42 -24.00 -10.41
CA MET A 89 -17.19 -22.58 -10.70
C MET A 89 -18.14 -21.77 -9.84
N GLN A 90 -17.60 -20.91 -8.98
CA GLN A 90 -18.41 -20.21 -7.98
C GLN A 90 -17.86 -18.79 -7.76
N HIS A 91 -18.77 -17.84 -7.52
CA HIS A 91 -18.43 -16.48 -7.15
C HIS A 91 -18.68 -16.24 -5.67
N PHE A 92 -17.79 -15.51 -5.04
CA PHE A 92 -17.87 -15.16 -3.63
C PHE A 92 -17.69 -13.65 -3.47
N GLU A 93 -18.52 -13.05 -2.64
CA GLU A 93 -18.35 -11.67 -2.23
C GLU A 93 -17.38 -11.60 -1.06
N VAL A 94 -16.36 -10.74 -1.20
CA VAL A 94 -15.41 -10.51 -0.10
C VAL A 94 -16.10 -9.68 0.99
N LYS A 95 -16.34 -10.28 2.14
CA LYS A 95 -16.98 -9.62 3.30
C LYS A 95 -15.98 -8.97 4.23
N THR A 96 -14.79 -9.55 4.36
CA THR A 96 -13.67 -9.00 5.12
C THR A 96 -12.38 -9.34 4.38
N SER A 97 -11.54 -8.35 4.17
CA SER A 97 -10.17 -8.56 3.71
C SER A 97 -9.22 -8.05 4.78
N SER A 98 -8.24 -8.84 5.14
CA SER A 98 -7.06 -8.34 5.82
C SER A 98 -6.21 -7.62 4.79
N PRO A 99 -5.57 -6.48 5.11
CA PRO A 99 -4.50 -5.97 4.26
C PRO A 99 -3.50 -7.11 4.01
N ALA A 100 -2.90 -7.14 2.81
CA ALA A 100 -1.88 -8.13 2.50
C ALA A 100 -0.89 -8.19 3.66
N LEU A 101 -0.74 -9.38 4.25
CA LEU A 101 0.29 -9.55 5.27
C LEU A 101 1.62 -9.14 4.64
N PRO A 102 2.46 -8.37 5.33
CA PRO A 102 3.81 -8.09 4.84
C PRO A 102 4.46 -9.41 4.46
N GLU A 103 5.18 -9.46 3.34
CA GLU A 103 5.85 -10.68 2.89
C GLU A 103 6.64 -11.27 4.06
N LYS A 104 6.32 -12.52 4.38
CA LYS A 104 6.85 -13.18 5.57
C LYS A 104 8.38 -13.20 5.48
N GLY A 105 9.05 -12.45 6.35
CA GLY A 105 10.51 -12.32 6.38
C GLY A 105 11.06 -10.96 5.92
N ARG A 106 10.24 -10.06 5.36
CA ARG A 106 10.70 -8.71 5.07
C ARG A 106 10.36 -7.79 6.25
N PRO A 107 11.35 -7.08 6.85
CA PRO A 107 11.07 -6.13 7.92
C PRO A 107 10.20 -4.99 7.40
N THR A 108 9.36 -4.42 8.27
CA THR A 108 8.68 -3.16 7.99
C THR A 108 9.70 -2.02 7.91
N LEU A 109 9.33 -0.88 7.33
CA LEU A 109 10.21 0.31 7.37
C LEU A 109 10.51 0.74 8.81
N TYR A 110 9.55 0.57 9.74
CA TYR A 110 9.74 0.83 11.15
C TYR A 110 10.81 -0.07 11.79
N GLU A 111 10.74 -1.39 11.54
CA GLU A 111 11.72 -2.36 12.03
C GLU A 111 13.10 -2.11 11.43
N TRP A 112 13.16 -1.83 10.12
CA TRP A 112 14.41 -1.52 9.42
C TRP A 112 15.06 -0.23 9.94
N ALA A 113 14.27 0.79 10.24
CA ALA A 113 14.75 2.03 10.86
C ALA A 113 15.41 1.82 12.22
N GLY A 114 15.12 0.73 12.92
CA GLY A 114 15.57 0.47 14.30
C GLY A 114 14.48 0.69 15.35
N GLY A 115 13.21 0.72 14.94
CA GLY A 115 12.06 0.78 15.83
C GLY A 115 11.84 2.13 16.52
N GLN A 116 11.12 2.09 17.66
CA GLN A 116 10.66 3.29 18.38
C GLN A 116 11.79 4.28 18.70
N THR A 117 12.94 3.79 19.15
CA THR A 117 14.07 4.64 19.55
C THR A 117 14.62 5.43 18.37
N ALA A 118 14.78 4.77 17.23
CA ALA A 118 15.29 5.41 16.02
C ALA A 118 14.31 6.43 15.44
N ILE A 119 13.01 6.08 15.40
CA ILE A 119 11.97 7.02 14.94
C ILE A 119 11.88 8.22 15.88
N ALA A 120 11.97 8.04 17.19
CA ALA A 120 11.98 9.15 18.15
C ALA A 120 13.21 10.07 17.97
N ALA A 121 14.40 9.48 17.76
CA ALA A 121 15.62 10.26 17.47
C ALA A 121 15.46 11.07 16.17
N PHE A 122 14.93 10.46 15.13
CA PHE A 122 14.65 11.10 13.84
C PHE A 122 13.67 12.28 13.98
N ILE A 123 12.56 12.09 14.66
CA ILE A 123 11.56 13.16 14.86
C ILE A 123 12.11 14.28 15.72
N ASN A 124 12.93 13.97 16.75
CA ASN A 124 13.59 14.99 17.55
C ASN A 124 14.60 15.80 16.72
N ALA A 125 15.47 15.12 15.95
CA ALA A 125 16.42 15.80 15.06
C ALA A 125 15.71 16.71 14.04
N PHE A 126 14.57 16.26 13.50
CA PHE A 126 13.76 17.06 12.60
C PHE A 126 13.22 18.33 13.28
N TYR A 127 12.58 18.21 14.45
CA TYR A 127 12.02 19.37 15.13
C TYR A 127 13.07 20.31 15.71
N ASP A 128 14.25 19.82 16.08
CA ASP A 128 15.39 20.67 16.46
C ASP A 128 15.85 21.57 15.31
N ARG A 129 15.70 21.11 14.05
CA ARG A 129 15.95 21.91 12.86
C ARG A 129 14.79 22.85 12.55
N VAL A 130 13.54 22.40 12.71
CA VAL A 130 12.34 23.23 12.53
C VAL A 130 12.37 24.45 13.44
N GLU A 131 12.75 24.31 14.71
CA GLU A 131 12.82 25.42 15.67
C GLU A 131 13.88 26.49 15.32
N ARG A 132 14.85 26.12 14.48
CA ARG A 132 15.92 27.03 13.99
C ARG A 132 15.70 27.51 12.56
N ASP A 133 14.63 27.05 11.91
CA ASP A 133 14.33 27.37 10.52
C ASP A 133 13.39 28.57 10.43
N ASP A 134 13.83 29.63 9.73
CA ASP A 134 13.12 30.90 9.63
C ASP A 134 11.70 30.79 9.06
N LEU A 135 11.44 29.74 8.26
CA LEU A 135 10.16 29.55 7.59
C LEU A 135 9.23 28.62 8.37
N LEU A 136 9.75 27.52 8.93
CA LEU A 136 8.94 26.53 9.61
C LEU A 136 8.73 26.82 11.09
N ALA A 137 9.65 27.53 11.77
CA ALA A 137 9.45 27.94 13.16
C ALA A 137 8.19 28.79 13.35
N LEU A 138 7.78 29.52 12.32
CA LEU A 138 6.56 30.35 12.32
C LEU A 138 5.27 29.52 12.52
N LEU A 139 5.31 28.22 12.19
CA LEU A 139 4.17 27.31 12.42
C LEU A 139 4.05 26.86 13.87
N PHE A 140 5.07 27.12 14.70
CA PHE A 140 5.15 26.70 16.09
C PHE A 140 5.43 27.89 17.02
N PRO A 141 4.49 28.82 17.16
CA PRO A 141 4.66 29.97 18.04
C PRO A 141 4.86 29.49 19.49
N GLY A 142 6.01 29.80 20.08
CA GLY A 142 6.39 29.34 21.42
C GLY A 142 7.18 28.03 21.46
N GLY A 143 7.64 27.53 20.30
CA GLY A 143 8.44 26.31 20.15
C GLY A 143 7.59 25.04 19.98
N VAL A 144 8.27 23.95 19.65
CA VAL A 144 7.64 22.64 19.45
C VAL A 144 7.50 21.92 20.79
N LYS A 145 6.27 21.67 21.22
CA LYS A 145 5.98 21.02 22.51
C LYS A 145 6.42 19.56 22.52
N ALA A 146 6.81 19.05 23.69
CA ALA A 146 7.27 17.67 23.85
C ALA A 146 6.19 16.65 23.46
N ASP A 147 4.93 16.88 23.86
CA ASP A 147 3.80 16.03 23.52
C ASP A 147 3.51 16.00 22.00
N HIS A 148 3.78 17.12 21.30
CA HIS A 148 3.70 17.14 19.83
C HIS A 148 4.73 16.20 19.21
N ARG A 149 5.98 16.23 19.68
CA ARG A 149 7.04 15.33 19.19
C ARG A 149 6.69 13.85 19.45
N GLU A 150 6.13 13.55 20.62
CA GLU A 150 5.64 12.20 20.96
C GLU A 150 4.51 11.75 20.02
N HIS A 151 3.52 12.59 19.76
CA HIS A 151 2.42 12.29 18.86
C HIS A 151 2.90 12.05 17.43
N VAL A 152 3.83 12.87 16.94
CA VAL A 152 4.40 12.70 15.59
C VAL A 152 5.27 11.46 15.51
N THR A 153 5.99 11.12 16.58
CA THR A 153 6.73 9.85 16.67
C THR A 153 5.78 8.65 16.59
N ALA A 154 4.65 8.69 17.31
CA ALA A 154 3.64 7.64 17.25
C ALA A 154 3.01 7.52 15.85
N TRP A 155 2.71 8.65 15.20
CA TRP A 155 2.21 8.70 13.82
C TRP A 155 3.17 8.02 12.84
N TRP A 156 4.44 8.45 12.82
CA TRP A 156 5.44 7.90 11.91
C TRP A 156 5.69 6.40 12.18
N SER A 157 5.72 6.00 13.47
CA SER A 157 5.88 4.60 13.84
C SER A 157 4.77 3.73 13.25
N GLU A 158 3.52 4.14 13.41
CA GLU A 158 2.36 3.39 12.89
C GLU A 158 2.31 3.38 11.36
N VAL A 159 2.55 4.53 10.72
CA VAL A 159 2.56 4.64 9.25
C VAL A 159 3.62 3.73 8.61
N LEU A 160 4.79 3.61 9.24
CA LEU A 160 5.90 2.81 8.72
C LEU A 160 5.79 1.30 9.07
N GLY A 161 4.66 0.88 9.61
CA GLY A 161 4.38 -0.54 9.91
C GLY A 161 4.78 -0.97 11.32
N GLY A 162 4.97 -0.03 12.23
CA GLY A 162 5.15 -0.27 13.67
C GLY A 162 3.83 -0.45 14.42
N PRO A 163 3.88 -0.34 15.77
CA PRO A 163 2.71 -0.51 16.62
C PRO A 163 1.60 0.50 16.33
N ASN A 164 0.35 0.09 16.53
CA ASN A 164 -0.84 0.95 16.46
C ASN A 164 -0.87 1.93 17.67
N ALA A 165 -0.01 2.96 17.63
CA ALA A 165 0.21 3.89 18.72
C ALA A 165 -0.52 5.23 18.56
N TYR A 166 -0.79 5.66 17.33
CA TYR A 166 -1.46 6.93 17.04
C TYR A 166 -2.98 6.78 16.84
N SER A 167 -3.43 5.68 16.25
CA SER A 167 -4.85 5.42 16.01
C SER A 167 -5.71 5.53 17.28
N PRO A 168 -5.30 5.02 18.47
CA PRO A 168 -6.06 5.20 19.70
C PRO A 168 -6.16 6.65 20.17
N LEU A 169 -5.29 7.54 19.69
CA LEU A 169 -5.29 8.97 20.03
C LEU A 169 -6.25 9.80 19.15
N GLY A 170 -6.93 9.16 18.18
CA GLY A 170 -7.87 9.80 17.26
C GLY A 170 -7.50 9.67 15.77
N GLY A 171 -6.43 8.96 15.44
CA GLY A 171 -6.07 8.56 14.10
C GLY A 171 -5.97 9.70 13.09
N TYR A 172 -6.31 9.41 11.83
CA TYR A 172 -6.25 10.38 10.73
C TYR A 172 -7.06 11.66 10.98
N ALA A 173 -8.25 11.54 11.59
CA ALA A 173 -9.11 12.71 11.86
C ALA A 173 -8.43 13.71 12.82
N ARG A 174 -7.70 13.23 13.82
CA ARG A 174 -6.91 14.08 14.73
C ARG A 174 -5.77 14.77 14.00
N MET A 175 -5.01 14.04 13.20
CA MET A 175 -3.92 14.60 12.39
C MET A 175 -4.46 15.69 11.46
N LEU A 176 -5.56 15.40 10.74
CA LEU A 176 -6.21 16.37 9.87
C LEU A 176 -6.62 17.65 10.62
N ALA A 177 -7.22 17.50 11.81
CA ALA A 177 -7.67 18.66 12.62
C ALA A 177 -6.53 19.62 12.96
N HIS A 178 -5.31 19.11 13.17
CA HIS A 178 -4.13 19.95 13.44
C HIS A 178 -3.61 20.71 12.22
N HIS A 179 -4.03 20.36 11.01
CA HIS A 179 -3.57 20.99 9.77
C HIS A 179 -4.61 21.96 9.18
N LEU A 180 -5.89 21.83 9.55
CA LEU A 180 -6.97 22.68 9.01
C LEU A 180 -6.69 24.16 9.27
N GLY A 181 -6.77 24.97 8.20
CA GLY A 181 -6.65 26.43 8.27
C GLY A 181 -5.24 26.97 8.47
N LEU A 182 -4.20 26.11 8.47
CA LEU A 182 -2.80 26.57 8.54
C LEU A 182 -2.34 27.27 7.27
N ASN A 183 -3.03 27.09 6.14
CA ASN A 183 -2.68 27.67 4.85
C ASN A 183 -1.20 27.47 4.47
N LEU A 184 -0.72 26.23 4.62
CA LEU A 184 0.67 25.87 4.33
C LEU A 184 1.05 26.23 2.90
N THR A 185 2.23 26.84 2.75
CA THR A 185 2.74 27.27 1.44
C THR A 185 3.58 26.19 0.77
N VAL A 186 3.78 26.33 -0.55
CA VAL A 186 4.67 25.45 -1.33
C VAL A 186 6.11 25.54 -0.80
N GLU A 187 6.54 26.70 -0.35
CA GLU A 187 7.88 26.90 0.19
C GLU A 187 8.06 26.19 1.52
N GLN A 188 7.10 26.32 2.44
CA GLN A 188 7.09 25.58 3.72
C GLN A 188 7.10 24.06 3.47
N ARG A 189 6.27 23.56 2.55
CA ARG A 189 6.26 22.15 2.19
C ARG A 189 7.64 21.67 1.69
N ARG A 190 8.25 22.41 0.76
CA ARG A 190 9.59 22.06 0.22
C ARG A 190 10.65 22.08 1.30
N ARG A 191 10.62 23.08 2.18
CA ARG A 191 11.55 23.18 3.30
C ARG A 191 11.37 22.00 4.27
N PHE A 192 10.14 21.62 4.58
CA PHE A 192 9.83 20.45 5.40
C PHE A 192 10.46 19.18 4.84
N VAL A 193 10.24 18.88 3.55
CA VAL A 193 10.81 17.71 2.88
C VAL A 193 12.35 17.73 2.93
N SER A 194 12.96 18.88 2.70
CA SER A 194 14.41 19.04 2.79
C SER A 194 14.94 18.75 4.20
N LEU A 195 14.28 19.29 5.23
CA LEU A 195 14.71 19.07 6.62
C LEU A 195 14.50 17.62 7.08
N ILE A 196 13.47 16.93 6.59
CA ILE A 196 13.28 15.50 6.86
C ILE A 196 14.47 14.68 6.34
N SER A 197 14.96 14.97 5.14
CA SER A 197 16.11 14.26 4.58
C SER A 197 17.36 14.43 5.47
N VAL A 198 17.66 15.66 5.86
CA VAL A 198 18.82 15.96 6.70
C VAL A 198 18.66 15.39 8.11
N ALA A 199 17.45 15.43 8.68
CA ALA A 199 17.16 14.87 10.00
C ALA A 199 17.34 13.35 10.04
N ALA A 200 17.06 12.66 8.92
CA ALA A 200 17.33 11.23 8.81
C ALA A 200 18.83 10.91 8.88
N ASP A 201 19.68 11.79 8.34
CA ASP A 201 21.14 11.66 8.45
C ASP A 201 21.60 11.96 9.88
N ASP A 202 21.11 13.03 10.50
CA ASP A 202 21.43 13.39 11.90
C ASP A 202 21.07 12.28 12.88
N ALA A 203 19.94 11.63 12.66
CA ALA A 203 19.46 10.53 13.49
C ALA A 203 20.12 9.19 13.14
N GLN A 204 21.04 9.18 12.18
CA GLN A 204 21.73 7.96 11.70
C GLN A 204 20.76 6.84 11.29
N LEU A 205 19.63 7.20 10.66
CA LEU A 205 18.76 6.20 10.05
C LEU A 205 19.51 5.47 8.91
N PRO A 206 19.12 4.23 8.58
CA PRO A 206 19.72 3.49 7.47
C PRO A 206 19.87 4.37 6.22
N ASP A 207 21.00 4.29 5.55
CA ASP A 207 21.35 5.11 4.38
C ASP A 207 21.19 4.38 3.05
N ASP A 208 20.67 3.14 3.09
CA ASP A 208 20.35 2.41 1.87
C ASP A 208 19.31 3.17 1.02
N PRO A 209 19.51 3.18 -0.32
CA PRO A 209 18.70 4.00 -1.22
C PRO A 209 17.21 3.64 -1.20
N GLU A 210 16.86 2.38 -0.97
CA GLU A 210 15.49 1.91 -0.94
C GLU A 210 14.74 2.46 0.29
N PHE A 211 15.37 2.40 1.47
CA PHE A 211 14.80 2.97 2.69
C PHE A 211 14.65 4.48 2.58
N ARG A 212 15.70 5.18 2.12
CA ARG A 212 15.66 6.63 1.95
C ARG A 212 14.63 7.06 0.92
N ALA A 213 14.49 6.34 -0.18
CA ALA A 213 13.45 6.58 -1.19
C ALA A 213 12.04 6.38 -0.60
N ALA A 214 11.83 5.34 0.21
CA ALA A 214 10.54 5.09 0.86
C ALA A 214 10.17 6.21 1.85
N ILE A 215 11.09 6.66 2.70
CA ILE A 215 10.89 7.78 3.64
C ILE A 215 10.57 9.09 2.90
N LEU A 216 11.34 9.41 1.85
CA LEU A 216 11.10 10.63 1.06
C LEU A 216 9.80 10.54 0.27
N GLY A 217 9.47 9.37 -0.28
CA GLY A 217 8.22 9.12 -0.98
C GLY A 217 7.00 9.35 -0.08
N TYR A 218 7.05 8.82 1.15
CA TYR A 218 6.02 9.10 2.15
C TYR A 218 5.93 10.61 2.47
N THR A 219 7.07 11.24 2.72
CA THR A 219 7.12 12.67 3.07
C THR A 219 6.53 13.53 1.97
N GLU A 220 6.87 13.24 0.72
CA GLU A 220 6.36 13.98 -0.44
C GLU A 220 4.83 13.81 -0.58
N TRP A 221 4.32 12.61 -0.42
CA TRP A 221 2.89 12.32 -0.43
C TRP A 221 2.17 13.02 0.73
N ALA A 222 2.64 12.82 1.96
CA ALA A 222 2.00 13.34 3.17
C ALA A 222 1.98 14.87 3.20
N THR A 223 3.08 15.52 2.81
CA THR A 223 3.16 16.99 2.82
C THR A 223 2.32 17.64 1.72
N ARG A 224 2.14 16.99 0.58
CA ARG A 224 1.19 17.47 -0.45
C ARG A 224 -0.25 17.41 0.06
N LEU A 225 -0.62 16.30 0.70
CA LEU A 225 -1.93 16.12 1.29
C LEU A 225 -2.17 17.13 2.43
N ALA A 226 -1.20 17.29 3.34
CA ALA A 226 -1.28 18.26 4.42
C ALA A 226 -1.42 19.70 3.89
N MET A 227 -0.64 20.08 2.88
CA MET A 227 -0.73 21.41 2.25
C MET A 227 -2.12 21.61 1.62
N HIS A 228 -2.65 20.64 0.87
CA HIS A 228 -3.99 20.73 0.29
C HIS A 228 -5.04 20.89 1.40
N ASN A 229 -5.02 20.02 2.39
CA ASN A 229 -6.00 20.01 3.48
C ASN A 229 -5.90 21.23 4.41
N SER A 230 -4.77 21.94 4.40
CA SER A 230 -4.58 23.14 5.23
C SER A 230 -5.23 24.40 4.66
N GLN A 231 -5.67 24.37 3.40
CA GLN A 231 -6.27 25.55 2.77
C GLN A 231 -7.68 25.80 3.31
N THR A 232 -8.05 27.06 3.49
CA THR A 232 -9.33 27.45 4.10
C THR A 232 -10.55 26.93 3.32
N GLU A 233 -10.43 26.80 1.99
CA GLU A 233 -11.52 26.36 1.11
C GLU A 233 -11.38 24.91 0.65
N ALA A 234 -10.48 24.13 1.25
CA ALA A 234 -10.23 22.75 0.82
C ALA A 234 -11.42 21.83 1.12
N HIS A 235 -11.81 21.03 0.13
CA HIS A 235 -12.69 19.90 0.36
C HIS A 235 -11.89 18.75 0.95
N VAL A 236 -12.01 18.54 2.26
CA VAL A 236 -11.24 17.51 2.98
C VAL A 236 -12.06 16.25 3.22
N VAL A 237 -11.43 15.11 3.04
CA VAL A 237 -11.99 13.82 3.48
C VAL A 237 -11.71 13.67 4.97
N ARG A 238 -12.75 13.77 5.80
CA ARG A 238 -12.61 13.75 7.27
C ARG A 238 -12.43 12.35 7.84
N GLU A 239 -13.04 11.36 7.19
CA GLU A 239 -12.99 9.96 7.60
C GLU A 239 -12.15 9.17 6.58
N ALA A 240 -10.86 9.08 6.85
CA ALA A 240 -9.94 8.26 6.08
C ALA A 240 -9.20 7.31 7.04
N PRO A 241 -8.81 6.11 6.57
CA PRO A 241 -7.98 5.22 7.37
C PRO A 241 -6.59 5.81 7.60
N MET A 242 -5.89 5.31 8.62
CA MET A 242 -4.47 5.58 8.78
C MET A 242 -3.70 5.15 7.54
N PRO A 243 -2.81 5.98 7.00
CA PRO A 243 -1.95 5.56 5.92
C PRO A 243 -0.97 4.49 6.39
N HIS A 244 -0.73 3.50 5.55
CA HIS A 244 0.31 2.51 5.73
C HIS A 244 1.31 2.64 4.59
N TRP A 245 2.58 2.78 4.92
CA TRP A 245 3.64 2.97 3.94
C TRP A 245 4.67 1.85 4.04
N GLY A 246 5.03 1.29 2.89
CA GLY A 246 5.96 0.18 2.78
C GLY A 246 7.10 0.48 1.80
N TRP A 247 7.87 -0.55 1.45
CA TRP A 247 9.06 -0.45 0.60
C TRP A 247 8.80 -0.02 -0.86
N GLY A 248 7.55 -0.03 -1.30
CA GLY A 248 7.23 0.21 -2.71
C GLY A 248 7.67 -0.95 -3.60
N VAL A 249 8.23 -0.64 -4.78
CA VAL A 249 8.65 -1.66 -5.76
C VAL A 249 10.09 -2.14 -5.57
N ALA A 250 10.92 -1.42 -4.83
CA ALA A 250 12.31 -1.80 -4.56
C ALA A 250 12.42 -2.40 -3.15
N PRO A 251 12.92 -3.64 -3.01
CA PRO A 251 13.25 -4.21 -1.71
C PRO A 251 14.52 -3.56 -1.14
N PRO A 252 14.83 -3.76 0.17
CA PRO A 252 16.08 -3.31 0.74
C PRO A 252 17.28 -3.81 -0.07
N TYR A 253 18.27 -2.97 -0.23
CA TYR A 253 19.54 -3.36 -0.82
C TYR A 253 20.26 -4.30 0.15
N VAL A 254 20.46 -5.54 -0.29
CA VAL A 254 21.29 -6.53 0.38
C VAL A 254 22.54 -6.71 -0.47
N GLY A 255 23.58 -5.93 -0.14
CA GLY A 255 24.90 -6.05 -0.77
C GLY A 255 25.65 -7.27 -0.30
#